data_5cc666996a5bf1419cee134cccd949cd
#
_entry.id   5cc666996a5bf1419cee134cccd949cd
#
_cell.length_a   1.000
_cell.length_b   1.000
_cell.length_c   1.000
_cell.angle_alpha   90.00
_cell.angle_beta   90.00
_cell.angle_gamma   90.00
#
_symmetry.space_group_name_H-M   'P 1'
#
loop_
_entity.id
_entity.type
_entity.pdbx_description
1 polymer ?
#
loop_
_entity_poly.entity_id
_entity_poly.type
_entity_poly.pdbx_seq_one_letter_code
_entity_poly.pdbx_strand_id
1 'polypeptide(L)'
;MEGRFVLYKTVNMLNAISLIASVILLAGISFEVTGGERVIFSERYRILQLVVCSIFFTTAVFRLVVPRCRREHWLRDTIFAIASLPYIDILEWSGADIAHRSQRLIAFAPVVISIMATVVILEWLIDGRKKRLMVAYVLTVTMFTYISALAFYDCEIGINSHLKSFGDALWWAGMNVTTVGAEIFPVTAAGKVISVMLPVVGMMFFPVFTVYISDYYDKE
;
A
#
# COMPACT_ATOMS: atom_id res chain seq x y z
N MET A 1 19.70 24.46 20.68
CA MET A 1 19.74 24.15 19.22
C MET A 1 19.99 22.67 18.95
N GLU A 2 20.85 21.99 19.70
CA GLU A 2 21.20 20.56 19.52
C GLU A 2 20.02 19.58 19.60
N GLY A 3 19.13 19.74 20.56
CA GLY A 3 17.98 18.84 20.68
C GLY A 3 17.03 18.83 19.47
N ARG A 4 16.95 19.93 18.73
CA ARG A 4 16.14 20.01 17.50
C ARG A 4 16.78 19.27 16.33
N PHE A 5 18.10 19.29 16.25
CA PHE A 5 18.86 18.60 15.20
C PHE A 5 18.81 17.09 15.38
N VAL A 6 18.95 16.62 16.62
CA VAL A 6 18.82 15.20 16.97
C VAL A 6 17.42 14.68 16.66
N LEU A 7 16.37 15.42 17.01
CA LEU A 7 14.98 15.04 16.77
C LEU A 7 14.67 14.90 15.27
N TYR A 8 15.16 15.83 14.44
CA TYR A 8 14.99 15.79 12.98
C TYR A 8 15.72 14.59 12.37
N LYS A 9 16.94 14.31 12.81
CA LYS A 9 17.72 13.15 12.37
C LYS A 9 17.02 11.83 12.73
N THR A 10 16.40 11.76 13.90
CA THR A 10 15.64 10.58 14.34
C THR A 10 14.39 10.34 13.49
N VAL A 11 13.64 11.39 13.16
CA VAL A 11 12.46 11.27 12.26
C VAL A 11 12.88 10.77 10.88
N ASN A 12 13.97 11.28 10.34
CA ASN A 12 14.48 10.85 9.05
C ASN A 12 14.93 9.40 9.03
N MET A 13 15.58 8.97 10.10
CA MET A 13 16.00 7.57 10.26
C MET A 13 14.79 6.65 10.37
N LEU A 14 13.77 7.01 11.15
CA LEU A 14 12.52 6.25 11.27
C LEU A 14 11.78 6.16 9.93
N ASN A 15 11.76 7.23 9.16
CA ASN A 15 11.18 7.23 7.83
C ASN A 15 11.90 6.26 6.87
N ALA A 16 13.23 6.28 6.87
CA ALA A 16 14.02 5.36 6.06
C ALA A 16 13.79 3.88 6.46
N ILE A 17 13.74 3.61 7.77
CA ILE A 17 13.43 2.27 8.29
C ILE A 17 12.01 1.83 7.85
N SER A 18 11.02 2.72 7.94
CA SER A 18 9.65 2.44 7.51
C SER A 18 9.56 2.14 6.01
N LEU A 19 10.35 2.83 5.18
CA LEU A 19 10.41 2.56 3.74
C LEU A 19 10.99 1.16 3.45
N ILE A 20 12.09 0.82 4.08
CA ILE A 20 12.70 -0.52 3.94
C ILE A 20 11.72 -1.59 4.41
N ALA A 21 11.07 -1.37 5.56
CA ALA A 21 10.08 -2.28 6.12
C ALA A 21 8.88 -2.47 5.17
N SER A 22 8.43 -1.40 4.48
CA SER A 22 7.34 -1.48 3.50
C SER A 22 7.69 -2.34 2.29
N VAL A 23 8.92 -2.21 1.78
CA VAL A 23 9.41 -3.03 0.65
C VAL A 23 9.53 -4.50 1.05
N ILE A 24 10.04 -4.77 2.25
CA ILE A 24 10.15 -6.14 2.77
C ILE A 24 8.76 -6.76 2.96
N LEU A 25 7.78 -6.01 3.46
CA LEU A 25 6.40 -6.49 3.60
C LEU A 25 5.77 -6.82 2.25
N LEU A 26 5.98 -5.95 1.25
CA LEU A 26 5.47 -6.17 -0.10
C LEU A 26 6.09 -7.41 -0.74
N ALA A 27 7.40 -7.61 -0.57
CA ALA A 27 8.08 -8.82 -1.02
C ALA A 27 7.55 -10.07 -0.30
N GLY A 28 7.34 -9.99 1.03
CA GLY A 28 6.82 -11.09 1.82
C GLY A 28 5.43 -11.55 1.36
N ILE A 29 4.50 -10.61 1.15
CA ILE A 29 3.15 -10.98 0.67
C ILE A 29 3.20 -11.51 -0.77
N SER A 30 4.10 -10.99 -1.61
CA SER A 30 4.29 -11.49 -2.97
C SER A 30 4.71 -12.95 -2.97
N PHE A 31 5.68 -13.32 -2.13
CA PHE A 31 6.11 -14.73 -1.98
C PHE A 31 5.00 -15.61 -1.45
N GLU A 32 4.22 -15.14 -0.47
CA GLU A 32 3.13 -15.90 0.13
C GLU A 32 2.01 -16.16 -0.88
N VAL A 33 1.59 -15.14 -1.62
CA VAL A 33 0.50 -15.23 -2.60
C VAL A 33 0.90 -16.07 -3.82
N THR A 34 2.15 -15.97 -4.29
CA THR A 34 2.63 -16.72 -5.45
C THR A 34 3.10 -18.13 -5.12
N GLY A 35 3.43 -18.42 -3.85
CA GLY A 35 3.93 -19.72 -3.39
C GLY A 35 2.92 -20.86 -3.38
N GLY A 36 1.64 -20.60 -3.60
CA GLY A 36 0.59 -21.61 -3.85
C GLY A 36 0.01 -22.31 -2.63
N GLU A 37 0.43 -22.02 -1.42
CA GLU A 37 -0.21 -22.53 -0.20
C GLU A 37 -1.46 -21.70 0.12
N ARG A 38 -2.64 -22.27 -0.24
CA ARG A 38 -3.92 -21.55 -0.29
C ARG A 38 -4.68 -21.44 1.03
N VAL A 39 -4.20 -22.04 2.12
CA VAL A 39 -5.09 -22.25 3.27
C VAL A 39 -4.88 -21.24 4.39
N ILE A 40 -3.65 -20.90 4.73
CA ILE A 40 -3.33 -19.97 5.84
C ILE A 40 -2.01 -19.27 5.52
N PHE A 41 -1.90 -17.98 5.86
CA PHE A 41 -0.61 -17.30 5.79
C PHE A 41 0.41 -17.98 6.72
N SER A 42 1.62 -18.19 6.23
CA SER A 42 2.69 -18.85 6.96
C SER A 42 3.00 -18.08 8.26
N GLU A 43 3.37 -18.79 9.32
CA GLU A 43 3.78 -18.16 10.58
C GLU A 43 4.91 -17.15 10.38
N ARG A 44 5.79 -17.42 9.41
CA ARG A 44 6.89 -16.50 9.06
C ARG A 44 6.37 -15.16 8.54
N TYR A 45 5.35 -15.19 7.69
CA TYR A 45 4.73 -13.96 7.17
C TYR A 45 4.00 -13.21 8.28
N ARG A 46 3.31 -13.87 9.17
CA ARG A 46 2.64 -13.27 10.33
C ARG A 46 3.62 -12.54 11.24
N ILE A 47 4.74 -13.18 11.59
CA ILE A 47 5.80 -12.55 12.40
C ILE A 47 6.38 -11.33 11.67
N LEU A 48 6.67 -11.45 10.36
CA LEU A 48 7.13 -10.33 9.54
C LEU A 48 6.15 -9.16 9.58
N GLN A 49 4.86 -9.45 9.37
CA GLN A 49 3.79 -8.45 9.39
C GLN A 49 3.71 -7.77 10.76
N LEU A 50 3.75 -8.51 11.85
CA LEU A 50 3.72 -7.97 13.21
C LEU A 50 4.91 -7.04 13.48
N VAL A 51 6.12 -7.44 13.08
CA VAL A 51 7.33 -6.60 13.21
C VAL A 51 7.19 -5.30 12.41
N VAL A 52 6.75 -5.39 11.16
CA VAL A 52 6.58 -4.21 10.29
C VAL A 52 5.47 -3.28 10.82
N CYS A 53 4.34 -3.82 11.26
CA CYS A 53 3.27 -3.05 11.89
C CYS A 53 3.75 -2.33 13.16
N SER A 54 4.57 -2.98 13.97
CA SER A 54 5.18 -2.37 15.17
C SER A 54 6.11 -1.21 14.81
N ILE A 55 6.89 -1.33 13.74
CA ILE A 55 7.75 -0.24 13.23
C ILE A 55 6.90 0.93 12.77
N PHE A 56 5.84 0.68 12.00
CA PHE A 56 4.94 1.72 11.51
C PHE A 56 4.21 2.42 12.67
N PHE A 57 3.70 1.65 13.62
CA PHE A 57 3.02 2.19 14.79
C PHE A 57 3.96 3.08 15.62
N THR A 58 5.19 2.61 15.89
CA THR A 58 6.20 3.38 16.61
C THR A 58 6.54 4.69 15.88
N THR A 59 6.68 4.64 14.54
CA THR A 59 6.95 5.82 13.72
C THR A 59 5.78 6.81 13.77
N ALA A 60 4.54 6.31 13.69
CA ALA A 60 3.35 7.14 13.76
C ALA A 60 3.20 7.82 15.13
N VAL A 61 3.37 7.07 16.21
CA VAL A 61 3.32 7.61 17.58
C VAL A 61 4.40 8.65 17.79
N PHE A 62 5.63 8.39 17.32
CA PHE A 62 6.73 9.35 17.44
C PHE A 62 6.42 10.66 16.71
N ARG A 63 5.80 10.62 15.52
CA ARG A 63 5.35 11.81 14.78
C ARG A 63 4.25 12.56 15.50
N LEU A 64 3.29 11.86 16.11
CA LEU A 64 2.20 12.46 16.89
C LEU A 64 2.69 13.15 18.18
N VAL A 65 3.73 12.60 18.81
CA VAL A 65 4.31 13.15 20.05
C VAL A 65 5.17 14.38 19.76
N VAL A 66 5.80 14.47 18.60
CA VAL A 66 6.66 15.61 18.24
C VAL A 66 5.81 16.82 17.83
N PRO A 67 5.80 17.93 18.61
CA PRO A 67 4.83 19.04 18.45
C PRO A 67 4.88 19.74 17.10
N ARG A 68 6.02 19.67 16.39
CA ARG A 68 6.24 20.34 15.10
C ARG A 68 5.64 19.57 13.91
N CYS A 69 5.50 18.26 14.03
CA CYS A 69 4.84 17.42 13.03
C CYS A 69 3.32 17.43 13.20
N ARG A 70 2.84 17.66 14.41
CA ARG A 70 1.43 17.53 14.82
C ARG A 70 0.47 18.50 14.15
N ARG A 71 0.91 19.73 13.79
CA ARG A 71 -0.03 20.81 13.43
C ARG A 71 -0.64 20.71 12.04
N GLU A 72 0.06 20.13 11.06
CA GLU A 72 -0.42 20.10 9.67
C GLU A 72 -0.95 18.73 9.22
N HIS A 73 -0.55 17.64 9.89
CA HIS A 73 -0.80 16.28 9.39
C HIS A 73 -1.34 15.30 10.45
N TRP A 74 -1.88 15.80 11.57
CA TRP A 74 -2.32 14.97 12.70
C TRP A 74 -3.39 13.92 12.30
N LEU A 75 -4.32 14.28 11.42
CA LEU A 75 -5.34 13.35 10.92
C LEU A 75 -4.71 12.20 10.13
N ARG A 76 -3.77 12.51 9.25
CA ARG A 76 -3.05 11.52 8.46
C ARG A 76 -2.24 10.57 9.34
N ASP A 77 -1.51 11.12 10.29
CA ASP A 77 -0.67 10.33 11.18
C ASP A 77 -1.50 9.48 12.15
N THR A 78 -2.69 9.95 12.56
CA THR A 78 -3.64 9.18 13.36
C THR A 78 -4.25 8.04 12.54
N ILE A 79 -4.68 8.30 11.31
CA ILE A 79 -5.19 7.26 10.39
C ILE A 79 -4.10 6.21 10.15
N PHE A 80 -2.85 6.66 9.94
CA PHE A 80 -1.70 5.78 9.76
C PHE A 80 -1.44 4.91 11.00
N ALA A 81 -1.52 5.47 12.20
CA ALA A 81 -1.35 4.73 13.45
C ALA A 81 -2.43 3.66 13.64
N ILE A 82 -3.71 4.02 13.41
CA ILE A 82 -4.84 3.08 13.52
C ILE A 82 -4.69 1.96 12.47
N ALA A 83 -4.36 2.33 11.25
CA ALA A 83 -4.23 1.39 10.15
C ALA A 83 -2.99 0.48 10.31
N SER A 84 -1.96 0.90 11.05
CA SER A 84 -0.76 0.08 11.34
C SER A 84 -0.97 -1.00 12.40
N LEU A 85 -2.19 -1.15 12.94
CA LEU A 85 -2.46 -2.22 13.90
C LEU A 85 -2.42 -3.60 13.21
N PRO A 86 -1.88 -4.64 13.88
CA PRO A 86 -1.84 -5.99 13.35
C PRO A 86 -3.22 -6.65 13.47
N TYR A 87 -4.13 -6.32 12.54
CA TYR A 87 -5.53 -6.75 12.60
C TYR A 87 -5.70 -8.27 12.63
N ILE A 88 -4.84 -9.03 11.94
CA ILE A 88 -4.93 -10.50 11.92
C ILE A 88 -4.69 -11.06 13.31
N ASP A 89 -3.63 -10.61 13.99
CA ASP A 89 -3.28 -11.12 15.32
C ASP A 89 -4.34 -10.69 16.35
N ILE A 90 -4.89 -9.47 16.23
CA ILE A 90 -5.98 -8.97 17.10
C ILE A 90 -7.24 -9.81 16.91
N LEU A 91 -7.61 -10.15 15.68
CA LEU A 91 -8.80 -10.94 15.38
C LEU A 91 -8.66 -12.39 15.88
N GLU A 92 -7.50 -12.98 15.69
CA GLU A 92 -7.23 -14.34 16.17
C GLU A 92 -7.26 -14.38 17.71
N TRP A 93 -6.68 -13.38 18.36
CA TRP A 93 -6.68 -13.28 19.84
C TRP A 93 -8.09 -13.01 20.39
N SER A 94 -8.96 -12.35 19.65
CA SER A 94 -10.36 -12.11 20.03
C SER A 94 -11.25 -13.36 19.87
N GLY A 95 -10.73 -14.46 19.29
CA GLY A 95 -11.50 -15.68 19.05
C GLY A 95 -12.64 -15.54 18.02
N ALA A 96 -12.58 -14.49 17.20
CA ALA A 96 -13.58 -14.28 16.17
C ALA A 96 -13.40 -15.29 15.02
N ASP A 97 -14.35 -16.19 14.85
CA ASP A 97 -14.43 -17.13 13.73
C ASP A 97 -14.79 -16.37 12.43
N ILE A 98 -13.78 -15.75 11.83
CA ILE A 98 -13.95 -15.07 10.55
C ILE A 98 -13.67 -16.05 9.42
N ALA A 99 -14.55 -16.08 8.41
CA ALA A 99 -14.35 -16.92 7.23
C ALA A 99 -12.94 -16.70 6.65
N HIS A 100 -12.22 -17.77 6.37
CA HIS A 100 -10.82 -17.75 5.86
C HIS A 100 -10.59 -16.77 4.72
N ARG A 101 -11.61 -16.54 3.89
CA ARG A 101 -11.56 -15.56 2.79
C ARG A 101 -11.48 -14.11 3.28
N SER A 102 -12.18 -13.77 4.36
CA SER A 102 -12.13 -12.41 4.94
C SER A 102 -10.82 -12.15 5.66
N GLN A 103 -10.23 -13.15 6.30
CA GLN A 103 -8.90 -13.05 6.93
C GLN A 103 -7.82 -12.70 5.91
N ARG A 104 -7.89 -13.27 4.70
CA ARG A 104 -6.94 -12.97 3.62
C ARG A 104 -7.03 -11.52 3.15
N LEU A 105 -8.24 -11.00 2.95
CA LEU A 105 -8.42 -9.59 2.57
C LEU A 105 -7.87 -8.64 3.64
N ILE A 106 -8.07 -8.97 4.91
CA ILE A 106 -7.53 -8.20 6.04
C ILE A 106 -5.99 -8.24 6.05
N ALA A 107 -5.38 -9.33 5.61
CA ALA A 107 -3.92 -9.45 5.49
C ALA A 107 -3.29 -8.44 4.50
N PHE A 108 -4.07 -7.95 3.53
CA PHE A 108 -3.62 -6.91 2.61
C PHE A 108 -3.66 -5.50 3.20
N ALA A 109 -4.36 -5.27 4.32
CA ALA A 109 -4.48 -3.94 4.92
C ALA A 109 -3.11 -3.31 5.27
N PRO A 110 -2.15 -3.99 5.92
CA PRO A 110 -0.83 -3.42 6.20
C PRO A 110 -0.02 -3.10 4.93
N VAL A 111 -0.27 -3.83 3.84
CA VAL A 111 0.40 -3.57 2.56
C VAL A 111 -0.13 -2.28 1.93
N VAL A 112 -1.43 -2.01 2.00
CA VAL A 112 -2.01 -0.73 1.57
C VAL A 112 -1.43 0.43 2.38
N ILE A 113 -1.23 0.23 3.68
CA ILE A 113 -0.62 1.23 4.56
C ILE A 113 0.84 1.50 4.19
N SER A 114 1.58 0.48 3.75
CA SER A 114 2.96 0.65 3.30
C SER A 114 3.08 1.55 2.08
N ILE A 115 2.05 1.60 1.21
CA ILE A 115 1.98 2.58 0.12
C ILE A 115 1.88 4.00 0.69
N MET A 116 0.98 4.22 1.63
CA MET A 116 0.82 5.53 2.25
C MET A 116 2.10 5.98 2.95
N ALA A 117 2.80 5.06 3.63
CA ALA A 117 4.10 5.33 4.23
C ALA A 117 5.13 5.77 3.18
N THR A 118 5.19 5.07 2.06
CA THR A 118 6.11 5.37 0.96
C THR A 118 5.83 6.75 0.36
N VAL A 119 4.56 7.10 0.13
CA VAL A 119 4.16 8.43 -0.36
C VAL A 119 4.60 9.54 0.60
N VAL A 120 4.38 9.35 1.90
CA VAL A 120 4.77 10.31 2.93
C VAL A 120 6.29 10.54 2.96
N ILE A 121 7.07 9.49 2.76
CA ILE A 121 8.53 9.56 2.75
C ILE A 121 9.03 10.25 1.47
N LEU A 122 8.40 9.98 0.34
CA LEU A 122 8.72 10.64 -0.92
C LEU A 122 8.41 12.14 -0.89
N GLU A 123 7.34 12.53 -0.21
CA GLU A 123 7.05 13.95 0.03
C GLU A 123 8.20 14.68 0.73
N TRP A 124 8.98 13.94 1.51
CA TRP A 124 10.11 14.51 2.22
C TRP A 124 11.43 14.45 1.42
N LEU A 125 11.61 13.39 0.61
CA LEU A 125 12.88 13.14 -0.10
C LEU A 125 13.04 13.96 -1.36
N ILE A 126 11.94 14.34 -2.04
CA ILE A 126 11.98 15.01 -3.34
C ILE A 126 11.85 16.53 -3.17
N ASP A 127 12.86 17.28 -3.60
CA ASP A 127 12.82 18.75 -3.69
C ASP A 127 11.92 19.18 -4.85
N GLY A 128 11.09 20.20 -4.58
CA GLY A 128 10.16 20.75 -5.57
C GLY A 128 8.75 20.15 -5.48
N ARG A 129 7.80 20.97 -5.03
CA ARG A 129 6.42 20.57 -4.75
C ARG A 129 5.74 19.82 -5.91
N LYS A 130 6.00 20.24 -7.15
CA LYS A 130 5.34 19.70 -8.35
C LYS A 130 5.94 18.38 -8.82
N LYS A 131 7.28 18.28 -8.88
CA LYS A 131 7.97 17.00 -9.19
C LYS A 131 7.61 15.94 -8.16
N ARG A 132 7.56 16.32 -6.89
CA ARG A 132 7.20 15.44 -5.78
C ARG A 132 5.79 14.87 -5.92
N LEU A 133 4.81 15.72 -6.26
CA LEU A 133 3.43 15.28 -6.47
C LEU A 133 3.34 14.27 -7.62
N MET A 134 4.01 14.53 -8.74
CA MET A 134 3.98 13.62 -9.88
C MET A 134 4.63 12.27 -9.57
N VAL A 135 5.83 12.28 -8.99
CA VAL A 135 6.54 11.04 -8.64
C VAL A 135 5.77 10.24 -7.58
N ALA A 136 5.26 10.93 -6.54
CA ALA A 136 4.45 10.29 -5.51
C ALA A 136 3.19 9.66 -6.12
N TYR A 137 2.54 10.35 -7.04
CA TYR A 137 1.36 9.84 -7.71
C TYR A 137 1.66 8.62 -8.59
N VAL A 138 2.66 8.68 -9.46
CA VAL A 138 3.08 7.56 -10.32
C VAL A 138 3.41 6.33 -9.48
N LEU A 139 4.18 6.54 -8.41
CA LEU A 139 4.54 5.45 -7.51
C LEU A 139 3.31 4.85 -6.81
N THR A 140 2.39 5.70 -6.35
CA THR A 140 1.14 5.26 -5.70
C THR A 140 0.30 4.41 -6.65
N VAL A 141 0.12 4.86 -7.89
CA VAL A 141 -0.65 4.11 -8.90
C VAL A 141 0.03 2.78 -9.22
N THR A 142 1.35 2.78 -9.41
CA THR A 142 2.12 1.55 -9.68
C THR A 142 2.01 0.54 -8.53
N MET A 143 2.17 0.99 -7.28
CA MET A 143 2.03 0.15 -6.10
C MET A 143 0.60 -0.36 -5.93
N PHE A 144 -0.40 0.52 -6.12
CA PHE A 144 -1.80 0.14 -6.05
C PHE A 144 -2.16 -0.90 -7.11
N THR A 145 -1.67 -0.75 -8.34
CA THR A 145 -1.85 -1.72 -9.43
C THR A 145 -1.25 -3.07 -9.07
N TYR A 146 -0.04 -3.08 -8.54
CA TYR A 146 0.64 -4.32 -8.15
C TYR A 146 -0.10 -5.05 -7.01
N ILE A 147 -0.54 -4.32 -5.98
CA ILE A 147 -1.29 -4.90 -4.87
C ILE A 147 -2.66 -5.38 -5.32
N SER A 148 -3.31 -4.64 -6.23
CA SER A 148 -4.57 -5.07 -6.82
C SER A 148 -4.42 -6.36 -7.62
N ALA A 149 -3.30 -6.53 -8.34
CA ALA A 149 -2.97 -7.78 -9.03
C ALA A 149 -2.79 -8.95 -8.06
N LEU A 150 -2.07 -8.74 -6.95
CA LEU A 150 -1.90 -9.75 -5.89
C LEU A 150 -3.22 -10.14 -5.25
N ALA A 151 -4.04 -9.15 -4.87
CA ALA A 151 -5.33 -9.38 -4.24
C ALA A 151 -6.31 -10.06 -5.20
N PHE A 152 -6.32 -9.66 -6.48
CA PHE A 152 -7.12 -10.30 -7.52
C PHE A 152 -6.69 -11.75 -7.72
N TYR A 153 -5.39 -12.00 -7.83
CA TYR A 153 -4.85 -13.36 -7.96
C TYR A 153 -5.26 -14.24 -6.78
N ASP A 154 -5.10 -13.77 -5.55
CA ASP A 154 -5.47 -14.54 -4.35
C ASP A 154 -6.97 -14.85 -4.29
N CYS A 155 -7.83 -13.91 -4.69
CA CYS A 155 -9.28 -14.08 -4.66
C CYS A 155 -9.82 -14.98 -5.78
N GLU A 156 -9.23 -14.92 -6.97
CA GLU A 156 -9.77 -15.51 -8.18
C GLU A 156 -9.09 -16.84 -8.56
N ILE A 157 -7.85 -17.09 -8.13
CA ILE A 157 -7.10 -18.27 -8.51
C ILE A 157 -7.83 -19.55 -8.05
N GLY A 158 -8.01 -20.49 -8.97
CA GLY A 158 -8.70 -21.77 -8.73
C GLY A 158 -10.23 -21.67 -8.76
N ILE A 159 -10.81 -20.47 -8.91
CA ILE A 159 -12.24 -20.25 -9.14
C ILE A 159 -12.47 -19.77 -10.57
N ASN A 160 -11.59 -18.88 -11.03
CA ASN A 160 -11.66 -18.29 -12.35
C ASN A 160 -10.83 -19.13 -13.34
N SER A 161 -11.47 -19.76 -14.31
CA SER A 161 -10.82 -20.62 -15.30
C SER A 161 -9.86 -19.88 -16.26
N HIS A 162 -10.03 -18.56 -16.39
CA HIS A 162 -9.18 -17.74 -17.25
C HIS A 162 -7.92 -17.24 -16.55
N LEU A 163 -7.82 -17.36 -15.21
CA LEU A 163 -6.67 -16.96 -14.42
C LEU A 163 -5.81 -18.17 -14.10
N LYS A 164 -4.64 -18.29 -14.72
CA LYS A 164 -3.74 -19.44 -14.56
C LYS A 164 -2.48 -19.12 -13.79
N SER A 165 -2.01 -17.88 -13.89
CA SER A 165 -0.75 -17.43 -13.31
C SER A 165 -0.85 -16.04 -12.71
N PHE A 166 0.12 -15.70 -11.86
CA PHE A 166 0.25 -14.31 -11.37
C PHE A 166 0.54 -13.32 -12.53
N GLY A 167 1.22 -13.76 -13.59
CA GLY A 167 1.43 -12.97 -14.79
C GLY A 167 0.12 -12.53 -15.45
N ASP A 168 -0.88 -13.41 -15.49
CA ASP A 168 -2.21 -13.08 -16.03
C ASP A 168 -2.92 -12.04 -15.16
N ALA A 169 -2.77 -12.14 -13.83
CA ALA A 169 -3.32 -11.15 -12.89
C ALA A 169 -2.62 -9.78 -13.04
N LEU A 170 -1.31 -9.77 -13.25
CA LEU A 170 -0.56 -8.54 -13.46
C LEU A 170 -0.93 -7.89 -14.81
N TRP A 171 -1.08 -8.68 -15.85
CA TRP A 171 -1.59 -8.22 -17.13
C TRP A 171 -3.00 -7.63 -17.00
N TRP A 172 -3.89 -8.36 -16.33
CA TRP A 172 -5.24 -7.90 -16.03
C TRP A 172 -5.23 -6.54 -15.30
N ALA A 173 -4.38 -6.38 -14.28
CA ALA A 173 -4.29 -5.13 -13.52
C ALA A 173 -3.76 -3.98 -14.39
N GLY A 174 -2.75 -4.22 -15.22
CA GLY A 174 -2.22 -3.23 -16.17
C GLY A 174 -3.27 -2.75 -17.17
N MET A 175 -4.06 -3.67 -17.73
CA MET A 175 -5.14 -3.34 -18.66
C MET A 175 -6.28 -2.56 -17.99
N ASN A 176 -6.62 -2.88 -16.73
CA ASN A 176 -7.68 -2.18 -16.01
C ASN A 176 -7.24 -0.79 -15.51
N VAL A 177 -6.02 -0.62 -14.98
CA VAL A 177 -5.53 0.69 -14.53
C VAL A 177 -5.40 1.68 -15.68
N THR A 178 -5.09 1.19 -16.88
CA THR A 178 -5.07 2.01 -18.11
C THR A 178 -6.45 2.23 -18.73
N THR A 179 -7.49 1.68 -18.12
CA THR A 179 -8.90 1.77 -18.60
C THR A 179 -9.17 1.08 -19.94
N VAL A 180 -8.26 0.28 -20.45
CA VAL A 180 -8.43 -0.49 -21.69
C VAL A 180 -9.40 -1.66 -21.46
N GLY A 181 -9.34 -2.27 -20.25
CA GLY A 181 -10.10 -3.47 -19.92
C GLY A 181 -9.38 -4.74 -20.32
N ALA A 182 -9.60 -5.80 -19.56
CA ALA A 182 -9.00 -7.12 -19.79
C ALA A 182 -10.08 -8.17 -20.07
N GLU A 183 -9.68 -9.23 -20.77
CA GLU A 183 -10.56 -10.37 -21.09
C GLU A 183 -10.92 -11.22 -19.85
N ILE A 184 -10.16 -11.07 -18.77
CA ILE A 184 -10.39 -11.81 -17.53
C ILE A 184 -11.44 -11.08 -16.70
N PHE A 185 -12.64 -11.64 -16.63
CA PHE A 185 -13.74 -11.09 -15.83
C PHE A 185 -13.73 -11.67 -14.43
N PRO A 186 -13.89 -10.84 -13.38
CA PRO A 186 -13.92 -11.31 -12.00
C PRO A 186 -15.18 -12.14 -11.71
N VAL A 187 -15.00 -13.26 -11.04
CA VAL A 187 -16.08 -14.14 -10.58
C VAL A 187 -16.47 -13.81 -9.15
N THR A 188 -15.49 -13.53 -8.29
CA THR A 188 -15.72 -13.26 -6.86
C THR A 188 -16.21 -11.84 -6.61
N ALA A 189 -16.93 -11.63 -5.50
CA ALA A 189 -17.37 -10.28 -5.09
C ALA A 189 -16.17 -9.34 -4.85
N ALA A 190 -15.10 -9.83 -4.23
CA ALA A 190 -13.88 -9.06 -4.00
C ALA A 190 -13.19 -8.68 -5.32
N GLY A 191 -13.05 -9.63 -6.26
CA GLY A 191 -12.52 -9.37 -7.59
C GLY A 191 -13.31 -8.30 -8.34
N LYS A 192 -14.65 -8.32 -8.25
CA LYS A 192 -15.53 -7.29 -8.85
C LYS A 192 -15.28 -5.90 -8.26
N VAL A 193 -15.12 -5.80 -6.95
CA VAL A 193 -14.81 -4.52 -6.28
C VAL A 193 -13.46 -3.98 -6.75
N ILE A 194 -12.42 -4.82 -6.77
CA ILE A 194 -11.09 -4.43 -7.23
C ILE A 194 -11.13 -3.96 -8.69
N SER A 195 -11.91 -4.65 -9.55
CA SER A 195 -12.06 -4.31 -10.97
C SER A 195 -12.68 -2.93 -11.21
N VAL A 196 -13.52 -2.45 -10.29
CA VAL A 196 -14.11 -1.10 -10.37
C VAL A 196 -13.14 -0.07 -9.79
N MET A 197 -12.49 -0.38 -8.68
CA MET A 197 -11.60 0.57 -7.99
C MET A 197 -10.33 0.88 -8.81
N LEU A 198 -9.78 -0.10 -9.50
CA LEU A 198 -8.51 0.04 -10.21
C LEU A 198 -8.57 1.06 -11.37
N PRO A 199 -9.56 1.02 -12.29
CA PRO A 199 -9.72 2.05 -13.31
C PRO A 199 -10.00 3.45 -12.74
N VAL A 200 -10.73 3.55 -11.64
CA VAL A 200 -11.00 4.84 -10.98
C VAL A 200 -9.69 5.51 -10.55
N VAL A 201 -8.79 4.74 -9.92
CA VAL A 201 -7.46 5.24 -9.54
C VAL A 201 -6.62 5.58 -10.79
N GLY A 202 -6.71 4.77 -11.85
CA GLY A 202 -6.00 5.03 -13.11
C GLY A 202 -6.47 6.31 -13.80
N MET A 203 -7.79 6.58 -13.84
CA MET A 203 -8.35 7.80 -14.46
C MET A 203 -7.87 9.09 -13.78
N MET A 204 -7.55 9.05 -12.49
CA MET A 204 -7.02 10.22 -11.78
C MET A 204 -5.63 10.63 -12.28
N PHE A 205 -4.95 9.79 -13.09
CA PHE A 205 -3.65 10.12 -13.66
C PHE A 205 -3.72 11.32 -14.61
N PHE A 206 -4.73 11.39 -15.46
CA PHE A 206 -4.84 12.44 -16.48
C PHE A 206 -4.88 13.86 -15.90
N PRO A 207 -5.72 14.21 -14.93
CA PRO A 207 -5.74 15.55 -14.34
C PRO A 207 -4.40 15.93 -13.70
N VAL A 208 -3.77 15.00 -12.98
CA VAL A 208 -2.48 15.27 -12.31
C VAL A 208 -1.37 15.50 -13.32
N PHE A 209 -1.32 14.67 -14.38
CA PHE A 209 -0.36 14.82 -15.46
C PHE A 209 -0.56 16.13 -16.24
N THR A 210 -1.80 16.48 -16.56
CA THR A 210 -2.14 17.70 -17.29
C THR A 210 -1.70 18.94 -16.51
N VAL A 211 -1.97 19.01 -15.22
CA VAL A 211 -1.54 20.11 -14.35
C VAL A 211 0.00 20.20 -14.31
N TYR A 212 0.69 19.06 -14.25
CA TYR A 212 2.14 19.03 -14.26
C TYR A 212 2.74 19.57 -15.57
N ILE A 213 2.21 19.15 -16.71
CA ILE A 213 2.66 19.57 -18.04
C ILE A 213 2.36 21.05 -18.29
N SER A 214 1.13 21.51 -18.03
CA SER A 214 0.75 22.92 -18.18
C SER A 214 1.70 23.85 -17.43
N ASP A 215 2.05 23.50 -16.23
CA ASP A 215 2.93 24.27 -15.37
C ASP A 215 4.42 24.21 -15.77
N TYR A 216 4.81 23.20 -16.54
CA TYR A 216 6.15 23.11 -17.11
C TYR A 216 6.32 24.11 -18.27
N TYR A 217 5.28 24.24 -19.13
CA TYR A 217 5.30 25.17 -20.27
C TYR A 217 5.06 26.63 -19.88
N ASP A 218 4.33 26.92 -18.81
CA ASP A 218 4.12 28.29 -18.32
C ASP A 218 5.39 28.95 -17.75
N LYS A 219 6.49 28.22 -17.64
CA LYS A 219 7.78 28.71 -17.11
C LYS A 219 8.84 28.98 -18.16
N GLU A 220 8.58 28.67 -19.43
CA GLU A 220 9.39 29.05 -20.59
C GLU A 220 8.86 30.35 -21.20
#